data_9a065f3c0ca1479bfecf063b44a5668a
#
_entry.id   9a065f3c0ca1479bfecf063b44a5668a
#
_cell.length_a   1.000
_cell.length_b   1.000
_cell.length_c   1.000
_cell.angle_alpha   90.00
_cell.angle_beta   90.00
_cell.angle_gamma   90.00
#
_symmetry.space_group_name_H-M   'P 1'
#
loop_
_entity.id
_entity.type
_entity.pdbx_description
1 polymer ?
#
loop_
_entity_poly.entity_id
_entity_poly.type
_entity_poly.pdbx_seq_one_letter_code
_entity_poly.pdbx_strand_id
1 'polypeptide(L)'
;MSMTLNDLRKNSEHIKEIAQKYGAGNIRVFGSISRGEEGPDSDIDFLVDFEADRSLFDLVGLKLELEELLGYKVDLVTEGGIHRLMSSRIMKEAVPL
;
A
#
# COMPACT_ATOMS: atom_id res chain seq x y z
N MET A 1 19.64 1.57 3.43
CA MET A 1 19.06 2.08 2.18
C MET A 1 17.55 2.17 2.33
N SER A 2 16.95 3.18 1.74
CA SER A 2 15.50 3.33 1.79
C SER A 2 14.84 2.69 0.57
N MET A 3 13.60 2.24 0.76
CA MET A 3 12.78 1.68 -0.31
C MET A 3 12.30 2.81 -1.21
N THR A 4 12.47 2.68 -2.52
CA THR A 4 12.02 3.67 -3.49
C THR A 4 10.79 3.17 -4.24
N LEU A 5 10.09 4.07 -4.93
CA LEU A 5 8.98 3.69 -5.79
C LEU A 5 9.43 2.71 -6.87
N ASN A 6 10.62 2.91 -7.40
CA ASN A 6 11.18 2.02 -8.41
C ASN A 6 11.40 0.61 -7.86
N ASP A 7 11.86 0.51 -6.61
CA ASP A 7 12.01 -0.80 -5.94
C ASP A 7 10.66 -1.49 -5.77
N LEU A 8 9.62 -0.73 -5.41
CA LEU A 8 8.28 -1.28 -5.29
C LEU A 8 7.77 -1.77 -6.65
N ARG A 9 8.04 -1.05 -7.72
CA ARG A 9 7.62 -1.45 -9.06
C ARG A 9 8.31 -2.73 -9.52
N LYS A 10 9.54 -2.96 -9.11
CA LYS A 10 10.24 -4.21 -9.40
C LYS A 10 9.56 -5.42 -8.75
N ASN A 11 8.87 -5.20 -7.64
CA ASN A 11 8.14 -6.24 -6.92
C ASN A 11 6.64 -6.19 -7.18
N SER A 12 6.18 -5.40 -8.15
CA SER A 12 4.76 -5.12 -8.34
C SER A 12 3.92 -6.37 -8.58
N GLU A 13 4.41 -7.32 -9.37
CA GLU A 13 3.67 -8.55 -9.63
C GLU A 13 3.46 -9.36 -8.36
N HIS A 14 4.52 -9.50 -7.56
CA HIS A 14 4.45 -10.22 -6.30
C HIS A 14 3.52 -9.53 -5.31
N ILE A 15 3.61 -8.20 -5.23
CA ILE A 15 2.74 -7.40 -4.37
C ILE A 15 1.27 -7.59 -4.78
N LYS A 16 0.99 -7.56 -6.08
CA LYS A 16 -0.36 -7.75 -6.60
C LYS A 16 -0.90 -9.15 -6.34
N GLU A 17 -0.05 -10.16 -6.45
CA GLU A 17 -0.44 -11.54 -6.13
C GLU A 17 -0.83 -11.68 -4.65
N ILE A 18 -0.04 -11.12 -3.76
CA ILE A 18 -0.33 -11.15 -2.33
C ILE A 18 -1.63 -10.39 -2.05
N ALA A 19 -1.79 -9.22 -2.65
CA ALA A 19 -3.01 -8.42 -2.48
C ALA A 19 -4.25 -9.20 -2.93
N GLN A 20 -4.18 -9.83 -4.08
CA GLN A 20 -5.30 -10.60 -4.62
C GLN A 20 -5.69 -11.77 -3.70
N LYS A 21 -4.70 -12.41 -3.11
CA LYS A 21 -4.91 -13.51 -2.16
C LYS A 21 -5.79 -13.07 -0.97
N TYR A 22 -5.66 -11.82 -0.55
CA TYR A 22 -6.42 -11.29 0.57
C TYR A 22 -7.63 -10.46 0.18
N GLY A 23 -7.98 -10.44 -1.10
CA GLY A 23 -9.16 -9.73 -1.57
C GLY A 23 -8.96 -8.24 -1.79
N ALA A 24 -7.71 -7.81 -1.96
CA ALA A 24 -7.38 -6.42 -2.25
C ALA A 24 -6.99 -6.27 -3.72
N GLY A 25 -7.40 -5.16 -4.32
CA GLY A 25 -7.05 -4.84 -5.71
C GLY A 25 -6.71 -3.39 -5.88
N ASN A 26 -6.40 -3.01 -7.11
CA ASN A 26 -6.09 -1.63 -7.49
C ASN A 26 -5.09 -0.99 -6.52
N ILE A 27 -3.97 -1.67 -6.29
CA ILE A 27 -3.00 -1.24 -5.30
C ILE A 27 -2.21 -0.03 -5.80
N ARG A 28 -2.13 0.99 -4.96
CA ARG A 28 -1.47 2.25 -5.28
C ARG A 28 -0.58 2.64 -4.12
N VAL A 29 0.46 3.40 -4.40
CA VAL A 29 1.39 3.91 -3.38
C VAL A 29 1.14 5.40 -3.21
N PHE A 30 1.11 5.86 -1.97
CA PHE A 30 1.00 7.29 -1.69
C PHE A 30 1.99 7.67 -0.58
N GLY A 31 1.94 8.93 -0.15
CA GLY A 31 2.81 9.40 0.91
C GLY A 31 4.22 9.72 0.44
N SER A 32 5.19 9.63 1.37
CA SER A 32 6.56 10.08 1.10
C SER A 32 7.23 9.36 -0.07
N ILE A 33 7.00 8.05 -0.22
CA ILE A 33 7.61 7.29 -1.32
C ILE A 33 7.09 7.76 -2.68
N SER A 34 5.79 8.07 -2.78
CA SER A 34 5.23 8.55 -4.04
C SER A 34 5.78 9.93 -4.43
N ARG A 35 6.22 10.71 -3.46
CA ARG A 35 6.78 12.04 -3.67
C ARG A 35 8.30 12.04 -3.79
N GLY A 36 8.94 10.88 -3.69
CA GLY A 36 10.40 10.80 -3.70
C GLY A 36 11.06 11.33 -2.44
N GLU A 37 10.32 11.38 -1.34
CA GLU A 37 10.78 11.91 -0.05
C GLU A 37 11.07 10.81 0.96
N GLU A 38 11.27 9.59 0.48
CA GLU A 38 11.51 8.44 1.33
C GLU A 38 12.80 8.58 2.15
N GLY A 39 12.73 8.11 3.39
CA GLY A 39 13.87 8.06 4.29
C GLY A 39 14.01 6.68 4.89
N PRO A 40 15.10 6.43 5.65
CA PRO A 40 15.36 5.08 6.20
C PRO A 40 14.28 4.59 7.17
N ASP A 41 13.55 5.50 7.79
CA ASP A 41 12.51 5.16 8.74
C ASP A 41 11.10 5.41 8.20
N SER A 42 10.99 5.68 6.89
CA SER A 42 9.68 5.93 6.28
C SER A 42 8.87 4.65 6.14
N ASP A 43 7.61 4.71 6.50
CA ASP A 43 6.66 3.63 6.24
C ASP A 43 6.26 3.65 4.76
N ILE A 44 5.87 2.48 4.26
CA ILE A 44 5.35 2.37 2.90
C ILE A 44 3.83 2.47 2.99
N ASP A 45 3.26 3.47 2.34
CA ASP A 45 1.82 3.73 2.39
C ASP A 45 1.15 3.21 1.13
N PHE A 46 0.29 2.21 1.29
CA PHE A 46 -0.49 1.64 0.18
C PHE A 46 -1.95 2.00 0.31
N LEU A 47 -2.56 2.35 -0.82
CA LEU A 47 -3.99 2.53 -0.94
C LEU A 47 -4.54 1.37 -1.76
N VAL A 48 -5.51 0.66 -1.22
CA VAL A 48 -6.08 -0.52 -1.88
C VAL A 48 -7.60 -0.45 -1.90
N ASP A 49 -8.18 -1.12 -2.89
CA ASP A 49 -9.61 -1.39 -2.93
C ASP A 49 -9.81 -2.78 -2.31
N PHE A 50 -10.60 -2.86 -1.25
CA PHE A 50 -10.78 -4.09 -0.51
C PHE A 50 -12.19 -4.63 -0.71
N GLU A 51 -12.30 -5.93 -0.95
CA GLU A 51 -13.61 -6.56 -1.15
C GLU A 51 -14.46 -6.42 0.12
N ALA A 52 -15.74 -6.11 -0.08
CA ALA A 52 -16.66 -5.80 1.02
C ALA A 52 -16.90 -6.99 1.96
N ASP A 53 -16.76 -8.20 1.46
CA ASP A 53 -16.98 -9.42 2.24
C ASP A 53 -15.73 -9.92 2.97
N ARG A 54 -14.63 -9.20 2.86
CA ARG A 54 -13.39 -9.55 3.55
C ARG A 54 -13.36 -8.96 4.95
N SER A 55 -12.69 -9.65 5.86
CA SER A 55 -12.60 -9.25 7.26
C SER A 55 -11.36 -8.43 7.55
N LEU A 56 -11.32 -7.85 8.75
CA LEU A 56 -10.14 -7.15 9.24
C LEU A 56 -8.92 -8.08 9.28
N PHE A 57 -9.13 -9.38 9.52
CA PHE A 57 -8.05 -10.36 9.53
C PHE A 57 -7.36 -10.46 8.17
N ASP A 58 -8.11 -10.33 7.07
CA ASP A 58 -7.52 -10.32 5.73
C ASP A 58 -6.64 -9.09 5.54
N LEU A 59 -7.08 -7.94 6.02
CA LEU A 59 -6.30 -6.71 5.93
C LEU A 59 -5.00 -6.80 6.72
N VAL A 60 -5.05 -7.32 7.93
CA VAL A 60 -3.87 -7.52 8.77
C VAL A 60 -2.92 -8.54 8.14
N GLY A 61 -3.46 -9.63 7.60
CA GLY A 61 -2.66 -10.64 6.92
C GLY A 61 -1.92 -10.08 5.72
N LEU A 62 -2.60 -9.26 4.92
CA LEU A 62 -1.98 -8.58 3.78
C LEU A 62 -0.85 -7.67 4.23
N LYS A 63 -1.09 -6.87 5.25
CA LYS A 63 -0.08 -5.98 5.80
C LYS A 63 1.17 -6.75 6.23
N LEU A 64 0.99 -7.83 6.99
CA LEU A 64 2.11 -8.60 7.51
C LEU A 64 2.90 -9.29 6.39
N GLU A 65 2.23 -9.83 5.39
CA GLU A 65 2.93 -10.45 4.27
C GLU A 65 3.72 -9.42 3.44
N LEU A 66 3.16 -8.24 3.24
CA LEU A 66 3.87 -7.18 2.54
C LEU A 66 5.09 -6.70 3.33
N GLU A 67 4.96 -6.59 4.65
CA GLU A 67 6.09 -6.23 5.49
C GLU A 67 7.20 -7.28 5.42
N GLU A 68 6.83 -8.56 5.40
CA GLU A 68 7.80 -9.63 5.28
C GLU A 68 8.51 -9.61 3.92
N LEU A 69 7.75 -9.38 2.85
CA LEU A 69 8.32 -9.30 1.51
C LEU A 69 9.28 -8.13 1.35
N LEU A 70 8.87 -6.96 1.85
CA LEU A 70 9.58 -5.71 1.58
C LEU A 70 10.62 -5.35 2.64
N GLY A 71 10.48 -5.89 3.84
CA GLY A 71 11.41 -5.60 4.94
C GLY A 71 11.22 -4.21 5.56
N TYR A 72 10.06 -3.61 5.36
CA TYR A 72 9.71 -2.27 5.87
C TYR A 72 8.32 -2.31 6.47
N LYS A 73 8.03 -1.35 7.34
CA LYS A 73 6.69 -1.18 7.86
C LYS A 73 5.76 -0.73 6.73
N VAL A 74 4.57 -1.29 6.72
CA VAL A 74 3.56 -1.01 5.70
C VAL A 74 2.30 -0.49 6.36
N ASP A 75 1.78 0.62 5.85
CA ASP A 75 0.45 1.12 6.20
C ASP A 75 -0.49 0.81 5.04
N LEU A 76 -1.60 0.17 5.36
CA LEU A 76 -2.64 -0.11 4.39
C LEU A 76 -3.85 0.76 4.67
N VAL A 77 -4.27 1.51 3.66
CA VAL A 77 -5.47 2.33 3.72
C VAL A 77 -6.42 1.86 2.63
N THR A 78 -7.66 1.64 3.00
CA THR A 78 -8.69 1.29 2.02
C THR A 78 -9.38 2.56 1.55
N GLU A 79 -9.83 2.56 0.29
CA GLU A 79 -10.49 3.74 -0.26
C GLU A 79 -11.72 4.13 0.55
N GLY A 80 -12.50 3.14 1.00
CA GLY A 80 -13.67 3.38 1.84
C GLY A 80 -13.36 3.84 3.26
N GLY A 81 -12.12 3.62 3.73
CA GLY A 81 -11.68 4.01 5.06
C GLY A 81 -10.95 5.34 5.15
N ILE A 82 -10.74 6.00 4.02
CA ILE A 82 -10.06 7.30 3.99
C ILE A 82 -10.98 8.38 4.54
N HIS A 83 -10.45 9.19 5.46
CA HIS A 83 -11.18 10.33 5.97
C HIS A 83 -11.51 11.30 4.84
N ARG A 84 -12.73 11.82 4.82
CA ARG A 84 -13.25 12.64 3.73
C ARG A 84 -12.37 13.83 3.38
N LEU A 85 -11.81 14.49 4.40
CA LEU A 85 -10.96 15.66 4.21
C LEU A 85 -9.59 15.31 3.61
N MET A 86 -9.15 14.07 3.76
CA MET A 86 -7.86 13.61 3.29
C MET A 86 -7.92 12.86 1.97
N SER A 87 -9.11 12.38 1.59
CA SER A 87 -9.25 11.51 0.41
C SER A 87 -8.77 12.17 -0.89
N SER A 88 -9.11 13.43 -1.08
CA SER A 88 -8.71 14.17 -2.29
C SER A 88 -7.20 14.25 -2.42
N ARG A 89 -6.51 14.53 -1.32
CA ARG A 89 -5.05 14.62 -1.29
C ARG A 89 -4.40 13.26 -1.58
N ILE A 90 -4.88 12.23 -0.89
CA ILE A 90 -4.35 10.88 -1.06
C ILE A 90 -4.58 10.38 -2.49
N MET A 91 -5.75 10.61 -3.04
CA MET A 91 -6.07 10.20 -4.40
C MET A 91 -5.21 10.91 -5.44
N LYS A 92 -4.84 12.17 -5.20
CA LYS A 92 -3.93 12.91 -6.08
C LYS A 92 -2.51 12.40 -6.02
N GLU A 93 -2.06 12.01 -4.83
CA GLU A 93 -0.69 11.53 -4.62
C GLU A 93 -0.51 10.07 -5.02
N ALA A 94 -1.58 9.30 -5.02
CA ALA A 94 -1.51 7.86 -5.23
C ALA A 94 -1.05 7.52 -6.64
N VAL A 95 -0.06 6.63 -6.71
CA VAL A 95 0.55 6.20 -7.98
C VAL A 95 0.30 4.70 -8.12
N PRO A 96 -0.27 4.23 -9.24
CA PRO A 96 -0.49 2.81 -9.45
C PRO A 96 0.83 2.04 -9.49
N LEU A 97 0.81 0.85 -8.94
CA LEU A 97 1.88 -0.12 -9.15
C LEU A 97 1.60 -0.93 -10.40
#